data_489f558c32bb6d04676c348d1efbb34e
#
_entry.id   489f558c32bb6d04676c348d1efbb34e
#
_cell.length_a   1.000
_cell.length_b   1.000
_cell.length_c   1.000
_cell.angle_alpha   90.00
_cell.angle_beta   90.00
_cell.angle_gamma   90.00
#
_symmetry.space_group_name_H-M   'P 1'
#
loop_
_entity.id
_entity.type
_entity.pdbx_description
1 polymer ?
#
loop_
_entity_poly.entity_id
_entity_poly.type
_entity_poly.pdbx_seq_one_letter_code
_entity_poly.pdbx_strand_id
1 'polypeptide(L)'
;MDAIDEQIIAELTRNARISHAELANRVLLSRTAVRQRIERLERHGHIAGYTIVRPEDSVGADVVSALVLVYRRDRMRGGDVLAALKRIPEVVICEILSGDFDIMVRLEAASLERVREIWEDIARLPGVRDTVTSLTLSKVVSRPPRAKDSTADE
;
A
#
# COMPACT_ATOMS: atom_id res chain seq x y z
N MET A 1 19.72 8.58 -6.69
CA MET A 1 18.88 9.56 -5.97
C MET A 1 19.80 10.34 -5.06
N ASP A 2 19.74 11.67 -5.04
CA ASP A 2 20.54 12.52 -4.20
C ASP A 2 19.67 13.21 -3.11
N ALA A 3 20.27 13.93 -2.16
CA ALA A 3 19.55 14.58 -1.05
C ALA A 3 18.48 15.57 -1.54
N ILE A 4 18.70 16.24 -2.66
CA ILE A 4 17.71 17.16 -3.25
C ILE A 4 16.52 16.37 -3.83
N ASP A 5 16.76 15.21 -4.43
CA ASP A 5 15.70 14.34 -4.91
C ASP A 5 14.83 13.86 -3.74
N GLU A 6 15.42 13.53 -2.61
CA GLU A 6 14.69 13.14 -1.38
C GLU A 6 13.85 14.29 -0.82
N GLN A 7 14.39 15.52 -0.83
CA GLN A 7 13.62 16.71 -0.45
C GLN A 7 12.43 16.95 -1.39
N ILE A 8 12.63 16.80 -2.72
CA ILE A 8 11.55 16.93 -3.69
C ILE A 8 10.44 15.90 -3.42
N ILE A 9 10.80 14.63 -3.18
CA ILE A 9 9.84 13.57 -2.85
C ILE A 9 9.11 13.89 -1.53
N ALA A 10 9.82 14.35 -0.50
CA ALA A 10 9.22 14.72 0.79
C ALA A 10 8.18 15.86 0.64
N GLU A 11 8.51 16.90 -0.12
CA GLU A 11 7.59 18.01 -0.37
C GLU A 11 6.36 17.56 -1.19
N LEU A 12 6.55 16.74 -2.22
CA LEU A 12 5.47 16.17 -3.02
C LEU A 12 4.59 15.22 -2.20
N THR A 13 5.16 14.48 -1.25
CA THR A 13 4.42 13.61 -0.33
C THR A 13 3.53 14.42 0.62
N ARG A 14 3.98 15.63 1.04
CA ARG A 14 3.17 16.54 1.86
C ARG A 14 2.07 17.21 1.04
N ASN A 15 2.41 17.65 -0.18
CA ASN A 15 1.49 18.33 -1.08
C ASN A 15 1.83 18.04 -2.55
N ALA A 16 1.19 17.03 -3.11
CA ALA A 16 1.36 16.66 -4.53
C ALA A 16 0.90 17.75 -5.52
N ARG A 17 0.21 18.81 -5.05
CA ARG A 17 -0.24 19.95 -5.87
C ARG A 17 0.67 21.18 -5.74
N ILE A 18 1.81 21.08 -5.06
CA ILE A 18 2.78 22.18 -4.99
C ILE A 18 3.23 22.56 -6.40
N SER A 19 3.28 23.87 -6.69
CA SER A 19 3.78 24.33 -7.99
C SER A 19 5.29 24.11 -8.13
N HIS A 20 5.76 23.87 -9.35
CA HIS A 20 7.22 23.75 -9.60
C HIS A 20 7.99 25.02 -9.20
N ALA A 21 7.36 26.19 -9.23
CA ALA A 21 7.97 27.45 -8.79
C ALA A 21 8.14 27.47 -7.27
N GLU A 22 7.13 27.08 -6.53
CA GLU A 22 7.19 27.01 -5.07
C GLU A 22 8.17 25.92 -4.60
N LEU A 23 8.11 24.74 -5.24
CA LEU A 23 9.04 23.65 -4.95
C LEU A 23 10.50 24.05 -5.23
N ALA A 24 10.74 24.79 -6.32
CA ALA A 24 12.06 25.31 -6.67
C ALA A 24 12.63 26.24 -5.57
N ASN A 25 11.78 27.09 -5.01
CA ASN A 25 12.18 27.95 -3.88
C ASN A 25 12.54 27.14 -2.62
N ARG A 26 11.79 26.06 -2.33
CA ARG A 26 12.02 25.22 -1.14
C ARG A 26 13.32 24.40 -1.23
N VAL A 27 13.64 23.92 -2.43
CA VAL A 27 14.85 23.09 -2.67
C VAL A 27 16.01 23.89 -3.25
N LEU A 28 15.90 25.21 -3.31
CA LEU A 28 16.93 26.15 -3.79
C LEU A 28 17.45 25.82 -5.21
N LEU A 29 16.55 25.47 -6.12
CA LEU A 29 16.84 25.17 -7.52
C LEU A 29 16.04 26.09 -8.47
N SER A 30 16.40 26.04 -9.76
CA SER A 30 15.55 26.64 -10.79
C SER A 30 14.31 25.77 -11.05
N ARG A 31 13.21 26.41 -11.50
CA ARG A 31 11.96 25.73 -11.89
C ARG A 31 12.22 24.63 -12.94
N THR A 32 13.11 24.91 -13.90
CA THR A 32 13.47 23.93 -14.94
C THR A 32 14.21 22.73 -14.36
N ALA A 33 15.14 22.95 -13.42
CA ALA A 33 15.86 21.87 -12.76
C ALA A 33 14.94 20.98 -11.94
N VAL A 34 13.99 21.58 -11.20
CA VAL A 34 12.98 20.81 -10.45
C VAL A 34 12.13 19.95 -11.39
N ARG A 35 11.62 20.49 -12.48
CA ARG A 35 10.85 19.74 -13.47
C ARG A 35 11.63 18.54 -14.01
N GLN A 36 12.89 18.75 -14.44
CA GLN A 36 13.74 17.67 -14.95
C GLN A 36 14.00 16.58 -13.91
N ARG A 37 14.16 16.94 -12.64
CA ARG A 37 14.34 15.98 -11.55
C ARG A 37 13.07 15.16 -11.31
N ILE A 38 11.90 15.78 -11.29
CA ILE A 38 10.62 15.09 -11.15
C ILE A 38 10.44 14.09 -12.29
N GLU A 39 10.59 14.54 -13.54
CA GLU A 39 10.50 13.66 -14.72
C GLU A 39 11.49 12.48 -14.66
N ARG A 40 12.69 12.70 -14.11
CA ARG A 40 13.68 11.64 -13.89
C ARG A 40 13.22 10.68 -12.79
N LEU A 41 12.70 11.17 -11.67
CA LEU A 41 12.20 10.35 -10.54
C LEU A 41 11.02 9.48 -10.97
N GLU A 42 10.11 10.01 -11.77
CA GLU A 42 8.99 9.26 -12.38
C GLU A 42 9.50 8.18 -13.33
N ARG A 43 10.39 8.52 -14.24
CA ARG A 43 10.95 7.58 -15.23
C ARG A 43 11.71 6.43 -14.59
N HIS A 44 12.40 6.66 -13.47
CA HIS A 44 13.12 5.62 -12.74
C HIS A 44 12.27 4.90 -11.68
N GLY A 45 10.98 5.22 -11.58
CA GLY A 45 10.05 4.56 -10.67
C GLY A 45 10.20 4.94 -9.19
N HIS A 46 10.97 6.00 -8.88
CA HIS A 46 11.02 6.56 -7.52
C HIS A 46 9.72 7.28 -7.14
N ILE A 47 9.01 7.82 -8.13
CA ILE A 47 7.64 8.28 -8.02
C ILE A 47 6.80 7.36 -8.91
N ALA A 48 5.98 6.51 -8.30
CA ALA A 48 5.11 5.58 -8.99
C ALA A 48 3.82 6.23 -9.50
N GLY A 49 3.44 7.36 -8.93
CA GLY A 49 2.24 8.10 -9.29
C GLY A 49 1.81 9.08 -8.21
N TYR A 50 0.72 9.77 -8.48
CA TYR A 50 0.08 10.72 -7.57
C TYR A 50 -1.35 10.25 -7.29
N THR A 51 -1.80 10.42 -6.05
CA THR A 51 -3.15 10.04 -5.65
C THR A 51 -3.78 11.12 -4.78
N ILE A 52 -5.09 11.04 -4.61
CA ILE A 52 -5.84 11.86 -3.66
C ILE A 52 -6.12 11.04 -2.41
N VAL A 53 -6.01 11.68 -1.25
CA VAL A 53 -6.52 11.14 0.01
C VAL A 53 -7.94 11.67 0.18
N ARG A 54 -8.93 10.76 0.19
CA ARG A 54 -10.33 11.11 0.45
C ARG A 54 -10.60 11.04 1.95
N PRO A 55 -11.46 11.91 2.51
CA PRO A 55 -11.96 11.72 3.87
C PRO A 55 -12.58 10.33 4.02
N GLU A 56 -12.39 9.69 5.18
CA GLU A 56 -12.90 8.32 5.42
C GLU A 56 -14.41 8.22 5.25
N ASP A 57 -15.16 9.28 5.63
CA ASP A 57 -16.61 9.38 5.45
C ASP A 57 -17.07 9.40 3.98
N SER A 58 -16.13 9.61 3.03
CA SER A 58 -16.39 9.65 1.59
C SER A 58 -16.05 8.34 0.86
N VAL A 59 -15.38 7.41 1.52
CA VAL A 59 -15.23 6.03 1.06
C VAL A 59 -16.53 5.33 1.45
N GLY A 60 -17.39 5.04 0.47
CA GLY A 60 -18.78 4.62 0.66
C GLY A 60 -18.99 3.69 1.85
N ALA A 61 -20.07 3.92 2.58
CA ALA A 61 -20.47 3.21 3.81
C ALA A 61 -20.62 1.67 3.63
N ASP A 62 -20.39 1.17 2.42
CA ASP A 62 -20.68 -0.21 2.03
C ASP A 62 -19.44 -1.09 1.86
N VAL A 63 -18.23 -0.61 2.19
CA VAL A 63 -17.02 -1.43 2.05
C VAL A 63 -16.79 -2.26 3.32
N VAL A 64 -16.89 -3.57 3.17
CA VAL A 64 -16.55 -4.54 4.22
C VAL A 64 -15.07 -4.83 4.17
N SER A 65 -14.35 -4.55 5.26
CA SER A 65 -12.94 -4.88 5.40
C SER A 65 -12.76 -6.15 6.25
N ALA A 66 -11.92 -7.04 5.79
CA ALA A 66 -11.58 -8.27 6.50
C ALA A 66 -10.08 -8.52 6.52
N LEU A 67 -9.62 -9.20 7.57
CA LEU A 67 -8.28 -9.71 7.71
C LEU A 67 -8.32 -11.24 7.59
N VAL A 68 -7.58 -11.81 6.65
CA VAL A 68 -7.43 -13.26 6.50
C VAL A 68 -5.98 -13.63 6.80
N LEU A 69 -5.79 -14.42 7.85
CA LEU A 69 -4.52 -15.00 8.20
C LEU A 69 -4.46 -16.41 7.59
N VAL A 70 -3.40 -16.70 6.85
CA VAL A 70 -3.27 -17.94 6.08
C VAL A 70 -2.12 -18.77 6.61
N TYR A 71 -2.39 -20.05 6.89
CA TYR A 71 -1.37 -21.07 7.14
C TYR A 71 -1.10 -21.83 5.86
N ARG A 72 0.16 -21.89 5.44
CA ARG A 72 0.57 -22.69 4.29
C ARG A 72 0.89 -24.13 4.71
N ARG A 73 0.72 -25.06 3.77
CA ARG A 73 1.17 -26.45 3.96
C ARG A 73 2.69 -26.56 3.95
N ASP A 74 3.35 -25.75 3.12
CA ASP A 74 4.80 -25.70 2.98
C ASP A 74 5.24 -24.23 2.89
N ARG A 75 6.03 -23.80 3.87
CA ARG A 75 6.57 -22.42 3.94
C ARG A 75 7.56 -22.12 2.82
N MET A 76 8.25 -23.15 2.32
CA MET A 76 9.27 -23.00 1.28
C MET A 76 8.68 -23.02 -0.13
N ARG A 77 7.50 -23.62 -0.33
CA ARG A 77 6.82 -23.77 -1.61
C ARG A 77 5.48 -23.02 -1.62
N GLY A 78 5.51 -21.71 -1.73
CA GLY A 78 4.28 -20.91 -1.63
C GLY A 78 4.04 -19.95 -2.79
N GLY A 79 4.78 -20.07 -3.88
CA GLY A 79 4.65 -19.18 -5.04
C GLY A 79 3.24 -19.19 -5.65
N ASP A 80 2.60 -20.35 -5.69
CA ASP A 80 1.26 -20.51 -6.27
C ASP A 80 0.18 -19.81 -5.43
N VAL A 81 0.27 -19.89 -4.09
CA VAL A 81 -0.65 -19.19 -3.18
C VAL A 81 -0.51 -17.69 -3.34
N LEU A 82 0.73 -17.16 -3.33
CA LEU A 82 0.98 -15.73 -3.50
C LEU A 82 0.54 -15.22 -4.88
N ALA A 83 0.76 -16.02 -5.93
CA ALA A 83 0.31 -15.69 -7.27
C ALA A 83 -1.22 -15.68 -7.38
N ALA A 84 -1.92 -16.57 -6.67
CA ALA A 84 -3.38 -16.56 -6.59
C ALA A 84 -3.90 -15.33 -5.85
N LEU A 85 -3.34 -15.01 -4.67
CA LEU A 85 -3.74 -13.86 -3.87
C LEU A 85 -3.55 -12.53 -4.62
N LYS A 86 -2.46 -12.37 -5.37
CA LYS A 86 -2.21 -11.17 -6.20
C LYS A 86 -3.24 -10.94 -7.30
N ARG A 87 -4.00 -11.95 -7.71
CA ARG A 87 -5.03 -11.85 -8.75
C ARG A 87 -6.41 -11.47 -8.23
N ILE A 88 -6.60 -11.44 -6.91
CA ILE A 88 -7.86 -11.05 -6.28
C ILE A 88 -7.90 -9.53 -6.19
N PRO A 89 -8.80 -8.84 -6.90
CA PRO A 89 -8.81 -7.36 -6.93
C PRO A 89 -9.10 -6.73 -5.56
N GLU A 90 -9.86 -7.42 -4.72
CA GLU A 90 -10.25 -6.96 -3.39
C GLU A 90 -9.12 -7.09 -2.35
N VAL A 91 -7.99 -7.74 -2.70
CA VAL A 91 -6.79 -7.79 -1.85
C VAL A 91 -6.08 -6.44 -1.92
N VAL A 92 -6.12 -5.70 -0.82
CA VAL A 92 -5.46 -4.37 -0.71
C VAL A 92 -4.08 -4.46 -0.06
N ILE A 93 -3.86 -5.46 0.80
CA ILE A 93 -2.55 -5.75 1.41
C ILE A 93 -2.36 -7.27 1.44
N CYS A 94 -1.17 -7.71 1.09
CA CYS A 94 -0.74 -9.10 1.24
C CYS A 94 0.71 -9.13 1.73
N GLU A 95 0.93 -9.63 2.94
CA GLU A 95 2.24 -9.65 3.60
C GLU A 95 2.60 -11.07 4.01
N ILE A 96 3.89 -11.42 3.85
CA ILE A 96 4.46 -12.67 4.37
C ILE A 96 4.95 -12.39 5.78
N LEU A 97 4.55 -13.21 6.72
CA LEU A 97 4.86 -13.07 8.14
C LEU A 97 5.91 -14.09 8.59
N SER A 98 6.71 -13.68 9.59
CA SER A 98 7.59 -14.57 10.35
C SER A 98 6.92 -14.92 11.67
N GLY A 99 6.28 -16.04 11.82
CA GLY A 99 5.58 -16.39 13.07
C GLY A 99 4.62 -17.55 12.87
N ASP A 100 3.57 -17.58 13.67
CA ASP A 100 2.57 -18.65 13.64
C ASP A 100 1.78 -18.67 12.33
N PHE A 101 1.47 -17.49 11.80
CA PHE A 101 0.82 -17.32 10.51
C PHE A 101 1.88 -17.09 9.41
N ASP A 102 1.59 -17.56 8.21
CA ASP A 102 2.51 -17.44 7.08
C ASP A 102 2.23 -16.21 6.22
N ILE A 103 0.95 -15.86 6.04
CA ILE A 103 0.53 -14.74 5.21
C ILE A 103 -0.60 -14.00 5.91
N MET A 104 -0.56 -12.68 5.87
CA MET A 104 -1.66 -11.80 6.20
C MET A 104 -2.21 -11.20 4.93
N VAL A 105 -3.52 -11.26 4.77
CA VAL A 105 -4.26 -10.67 3.65
C VAL A 105 -5.30 -9.71 4.19
N ARG A 106 -5.28 -8.46 3.76
CA ARG A 106 -6.38 -7.52 3.99
C ARG A 106 -7.24 -7.44 2.74
N LEU A 107 -8.54 -7.63 2.93
CA LEU A 107 -9.56 -7.54 1.90
C LEU A 107 -10.41 -6.29 2.12
N GLU A 108 -10.82 -5.65 1.01
CA GLU A 108 -11.86 -4.63 0.99
C GLU A 108 -12.85 -5.00 -0.12
N ALA A 109 -14.08 -5.35 0.26
CA ALA A 109 -15.11 -5.85 -0.64
C ALA A 109 -16.43 -5.10 -0.47
N ALA A 110 -17.27 -5.13 -1.50
CA ALA A 110 -18.56 -4.42 -1.52
C ALA A 110 -19.61 -5.05 -0.58
N SER A 111 -19.42 -6.30 -0.12
CA SER A 111 -20.36 -6.98 0.76
C SER A 111 -19.70 -8.09 1.58
N LEU A 112 -20.36 -8.49 2.65
CA LEU A 112 -19.95 -9.64 3.47
C LEU A 112 -20.00 -10.96 2.65
N GLU A 113 -20.97 -11.09 1.76
CA GLU A 113 -21.08 -12.23 0.87
C GLU A 113 -19.84 -12.35 -0.03
N ARG A 114 -19.40 -11.23 -0.58
CA ARG A 114 -18.17 -11.19 -1.39
C ARG A 114 -16.91 -11.54 -0.59
N VAL A 115 -16.82 -11.09 0.67
CA VAL A 115 -15.73 -11.51 1.57
C VAL A 115 -15.75 -13.02 1.78
N ARG A 116 -16.93 -13.61 1.99
CA ARG A 116 -17.11 -15.06 2.16
C ARG A 116 -16.64 -15.84 0.94
N GLU A 117 -17.06 -15.44 -0.27
CA GLU A 117 -16.62 -16.06 -1.53
C GLU A 117 -15.10 -16.06 -1.67
N ILE A 118 -14.47 -14.90 -1.44
CA ILE A 118 -13.02 -14.77 -1.52
C ILE A 118 -12.31 -15.64 -0.49
N TRP A 119 -12.82 -15.66 0.74
CA TRP A 119 -12.28 -16.54 1.78
C TRP A 119 -12.37 -18.02 1.38
N GLU A 120 -13.51 -18.47 0.84
CA GLU A 120 -13.66 -19.84 0.35
C GLU A 120 -12.67 -20.18 -0.77
N ASP A 121 -12.45 -19.25 -1.70
CA ASP A 121 -11.49 -19.43 -2.78
C ASP A 121 -10.06 -19.55 -2.24
N ILE A 122 -9.69 -18.71 -1.26
CA ILE A 122 -8.38 -18.80 -0.59
C ILE A 122 -8.24 -20.14 0.15
N ALA A 123 -9.25 -20.54 0.90
CA ALA A 123 -9.23 -21.78 1.67
C ALA A 123 -9.12 -23.05 0.79
N ARG A 124 -9.63 -22.99 -0.45
CA ARG A 124 -9.54 -24.09 -1.42
C ARG A 124 -8.19 -24.20 -2.13
N LEU A 125 -7.29 -23.21 -1.99
CA LEU A 125 -5.99 -23.27 -2.66
C LEU A 125 -5.17 -24.46 -2.14
N PRO A 126 -4.58 -25.29 -3.01
CA PRO A 126 -3.87 -26.52 -2.60
C PRO A 126 -2.72 -26.29 -1.63
N GLY A 127 -2.09 -25.11 -1.71
CA GLY A 127 -0.98 -24.71 -0.83
C GLY A 127 -1.43 -24.17 0.53
N VAL A 128 -2.75 -23.95 0.74
CA VAL A 128 -3.31 -23.47 2.01
C VAL A 128 -3.64 -24.68 2.89
N ARG A 129 -3.21 -24.62 4.15
CA ARG A 129 -3.54 -25.63 5.17
C ARG A 129 -4.77 -25.22 5.94
N ASP A 130 -4.81 -23.93 6.36
CA ASP A 130 -5.87 -23.38 7.21
C ASP A 130 -5.92 -21.85 7.07
N THR A 131 -7.02 -21.25 7.51
CA THR A 131 -7.21 -19.80 7.52
C THR A 131 -7.95 -19.35 8.78
N VAL A 132 -7.59 -18.15 9.27
CA VAL A 132 -8.37 -17.45 10.31
C VAL A 132 -8.82 -16.12 9.72
N THR A 133 -10.12 -15.86 9.75
CA THR A 133 -10.71 -14.63 9.19
C THR A 133 -11.36 -13.79 10.28
N SER A 134 -11.06 -12.50 10.28
CA SER A 134 -11.66 -11.50 11.17
C SER A 134 -12.21 -10.34 10.36
N LEU A 135 -13.45 -9.94 10.64
CA LEU A 135 -14.03 -8.73 10.06
C LEU A 135 -13.53 -7.50 10.84
N THR A 136 -13.22 -6.44 10.11
CA THR A 136 -12.89 -5.15 10.74
C THR A 136 -14.19 -4.47 11.18
N LEU A 137 -14.36 -4.29 12.48
CA LEU A 137 -15.55 -3.63 13.04
C LEU A 137 -15.44 -2.11 12.91
N SER A 138 -14.23 -1.55 13.11
CA SER A 138 -13.96 -0.12 12.96
C SER A 138 -12.48 0.14 12.71
N LYS A 139 -12.16 1.20 11.98
CA LYS A 139 -10.78 1.71 11.83
C LYS A 139 -10.59 2.86 12.83
N VAL A 140 -9.83 2.64 13.90
CA VAL A 140 -9.59 3.67 14.94
C VAL A 140 -8.51 4.66 14.51
N VAL A 141 -7.53 4.20 13.73
CA VAL A 141 -6.45 5.03 13.18
C VAL A 141 -6.21 4.63 11.74
N SER A 142 -6.31 5.60 10.84
CA SER A 142 -5.91 5.48 9.45
C SER A 142 -5.02 6.68 9.12
N ARG A 143 -3.76 6.43 8.80
CA ARG A 143 -2.80 7.47 8.44
C ARG A 143 -2.16 7.13 7.11
N PRO A 144 -1.98 8.11 6.20
CA PRO A 144 -1.19 7.87 5.00
C PRO A 144 0.24 7.46 5.38
N PRO A 145 0.95 6.73 4.51
CA PRO A 145 2.36 6.39 4.74
C PRO A 145 3.15 7.66 5.05
N ARG A 146 3.89 7.66 6.17
CA ARG A 146 4.79 8.78 6.50
C ARG A 146 5.95 8.80 5.50
N ALA A 147 6.26 9.98 4.96
CA ALA A 147 7.58 10.24 4.41
C ALA A 147 8.60 9.96 5.53
N LYS A 148 9.67 9.22 5.22
CA LYS A 148 10.78 9.05 6.17
C LYS A 148 11.35 10.44 6.46
N ASP A 149 11.26 10.88 7.70
CA ASP A 149 11.99 12.05 8.15
C ASP A 149 13.48 11.73 8.01
N SER A 150 14.18 12.42 7.11
CA SER A 150 15.63 12.29 6.90
C SER A 150 16.42 13.05 7.96
N THR A 151 15.87 13.23 9.17
CA THR A 151 16.56 13.90 10.30
C THR A 151 16.71 12.93 11.46
N ALA A 152 17.59 11.97 11.31
CA ALA A 152 18.18 11.25 12.44
C ALA A 152 19.52 10.67 11.98
N ASP A 153 20.53 11.51 11.93
CA ASP A 153 21.92 11.15 12.20
C ASP A 153 22.71 12.47 12.36
N GLU A 154 22.80 12.92 13.60
CA GLU A 154 23.95 13.67 14.15
C GLU A 154 24.49 12.87 15.32
#